data_621e1bb11b27d33cf62eee96b80eb975
#
_entry.id   621e1bb11b27d33cf62eee96b80eb975
#
_cell.length_a   1.000
_cell.length_b   1.000
_cell.length_c   1.000
_cell.angle_alpha   90.00
_cell.angle_beta   90.00
_cell.angle_gamma   90.00
#
_symmetry.space_group_name_H-M   'P 1'
#
loop_
_entity.id
_entity.type
_entity.pdbx_description
1 polymer ?
#
loop_
_entity_poly.entity_id
_entity_poly.type
_entity_poly.pdbx_seq_one_letter_code
_entity_poly.pdbx_strand_id
1 'polypeptide(L)'
;MTDTIYALSTPVGGAIAVIRISGPDTLCALRAVFNGKIEHRYVAHGSIIAADGSALDDAMAVYFQGPKSYTGEDMAELYIHGGYAVSRRVLDRLSELPLRPAGPGE
;
A
#
# COMPACT_ATOMS: atom_id res chain seq x y z
N MET A 1 13.87 -2.67 16.92
CA MET A 1 12.98 -3.40 15.99
C MET A 1 12.19 -2.40 15.16
N THR A 2 12.13 -2.62 13.87
CA THR A 2 11.51 -1.67 12.95
C THR A 2 10.06 -2.07 12.67
N ASP A 3 9.14 -1.13 12.90
CA ASP A 3 7.73 -1.33 12.54
C ASP A 3 7.57 -1.18 11.03
N THR A 4 6.54 -1.82 10.48
CA THR A 4 6.08 -1.54 9.13
C THR A 4 4.99 -0.48 9.20
N ILE A 5 5.16 0.60 8.46
CA ILE A 5 4.27 1.75 8.48
C ILE A 5 3.59 1.95 7.13
N TYR A 6 2.45 2.61 7.14
CA TYR A 6 1.77 3.02 5.92
C TYR A 6 1.26 4.45 6.04
N ALA A 7 1.15 5.12 4.91
CA ALA A 7 0.67 6.50 4.89
C ALA A 7 0.09 6.83 3.51
N LEU A 8 -0.92 7.69 3.52
CA LEU A 8 -1.38 8.34 2.30
C LEU A 8 -0.38 9.44 1.95
N SER A 9 0.25 9.32 0.78
CA SER A 9 1.32 10.23 0.36
C SER A 9 0.81 11.41 -0.47
N THR A 10 -0.46 11.39 -0.86
CA THR A 10 -1.08 12.44 -1.68
C THR A 10 -2.31 12.99 -0.96
N PRO A 11 -2.71 14.23 -1.27
CA PRO A 11 -3.97 14.75 -0.75
C PRO A 11 -5.15 13.92 -1.24
N VAL A 12 -6.20 13.82 -0.40
CA VAL A 12 -7.46 13.19 -0.79
C VAL A 12 -8.20 14.12 -1.75
N GLY A 13 -8.91 13.53 -2.73
CA GLY A 13 -9.75 14.26 -3.67
C GLY A 13 -9.19 14.43 -5.06
N GLY A 14 -7.92 14.08 -5.28
CA GLY A 14 -7.35 14.03 -6.62
C GLY A 14 -7.81 12.81 -7.40
N ALA A 15 -7.41 12.70 -8.65
CA ALA A 15 -7.79 11.56 -9.50
C ALA A 15 -7.18 10.26 -8.99
N ILE A 16 -5.96 10.33 -8.48
CA ILE A 16 -5.21 9.18 -7.97
C ILE A 16 -4.67 9.52 -6.58
N ALA A 17 -4.77 8.55 -5.68
CA ALA A 17 -4.12 8.61 -4.38
C ALA A 17 -3.00 7.57 -4.33
N VAL A 18 -1.89 7.94 -3.69
CA VAL A 18 -0.75 7.03 -3.50
C VAL A 18 -0.65 6.70 -2.03
N ILE A 19 -0.69 5.41 -1.72
CA ILE A 19 -0.45 4.92 -0.36
C ILE A 19 0.89 4.22 -0.37
N ARG A 20 1.74 4.57 0.59
CA ARG A 20 3.08 4.02 0.71
C ARG A 20 3.17 3.12 1.93
N ILE A 21 3.80 1.96 1.77
CA ILE A 21 4.05 1.01 2.86
C ILE A 21 5.56 0.83 2.94
N SER A 22 6.13 0.86 4.14
CA SER A 22 7.58 0.71 4.32
C SER A 22 7.87 -0.06 5.60
N GLY A 23 8.71 -1.07 5.49
CA GLY A 23 9.15 -1.87 6.62
C GLY A 23 9.24 -3.36 6.30
N PRO A 24 9.64 -4.18 7.29
CA PRO A 24 9.91 -5.60 7.06
C PRO A 24 8.68 -6.43 6.67
N ASP A 25 7.47 -5.99 7.01
CA ASP A 25 6.24 -6.73 6.69
C ASP A 25 5.57 -6.27 5.40
N THR A 26 6.24 -5.43 4.60
CA THR A 26 5.66 -4.86 3.39
C THR A 26 5.20 -5.91 2.38
N LEU A 27 6.03 -6.91 2.09
CA LEU A 27 5.68 -7.94 1.11
C LEU A 27 4.48 -8.76 1.59
N CYS A 28 4.47 -9.14 2.85
CA CYS A 28 3.37 -9.90 3.44
C CYS A 28 2.06 -9.09 3.38
N ALA A 29 2.13 -7.80 3.71
CA ALA A 29 0.97 -6.91 3.65
C ALA A 29 0.47 -6.75 2.21
N LEU A 30 1.39 -6.55 1.27
CA LEU A 30 1.02 -6.37 -0.14
C LEU A 30 0.32 -7.62 -0.68
N ARG A 31 0.83 -8.81 -0.35
CA ARG A 31 0.20 -10.07 -0.75
C ARG A 31 -1.20 -10.23 -0.17
N ALA A 32 -1.44 -9.68 1.01
CA ALA A 32 -2.74 -9.78 1.65
C ALA A 32 -3.79 -8.86 1.03
N VAL A 33 -3.39 -7.73 0.44
CA VAL A 33 -4.32 -6.70 -0.03
C VAL A 33 -4.35 -6.50 -1.53
N PHE A 34 -3.42 -7.08 -2.28
CA PHE A 34 -3.30 -6.87 -3.72
C PHE A 34 -3.22 -8.21 -4.44
N ASN A 35 -4.06 -8.39 -5.45
CA ASN A 35 -4.12 -9.65 -6.19
C ASN A 35 -3.37 -9.64 -7.52
N GLY A 36 -2.72 -8.53 -7.85
CA GLY A 36 -1.89 -8.46 -9.05
C GLY A 36 -0.52 -9.08 -8.83
N LYS A 37 0.28 -9.11 -9.90
CA LYS A 37 1.64 -9.64 -9.83
C LYS A 37 2.51 -8.77 -8.94
N ILE A 38 3.31 -9.40 -8.09
CA ILE A 38 4.25 -8.70 -7.21
C ILE A 38 5.67 -9.10 -7.60
N GLU A 39 6.43 -8.13 -8.09
CA GLU A 39 7.80 -8.33 -8.53
C GLU A 39 8.56 -7.02 -8.32
N HIS A 40 9.81 -7.11 -7.90
CA HIS A 40 10.63 -5.94 -7.61
C HIS A 40 10.64 -4.96 -8.78
N ARG A 41 10.26 -3.71 -8.51
CA ARG A 41 10.24 -2.59 -9.46
C ARG A 41 9.32 -2.79 -10.67
N TYR A 42 8.37 -3.71 -10.58
CA TYR A 42 7.39 -3.96 -11.63
C TYR A 42 6.05 -3.38 -11.21
N VAL A 43 5.52 -2.43 -11.97
CA VAL A 43 4.20 -1.85 -11.73
C VAL A 43 3.15 -2.75 -12.32
N ALA A 44 2.34 -3.37 -11.48
CA ALA A 44 1.30 -4.31 -11.91
C ALA A 44 -0.09 -3.73 -11.70
N HIS A 45 -1.01 -4.12 -12.57
CA HIS A 45 -2.43 -3.83 -12.40
C HIS A 45 -3.10 -4.99 -11.67
N GLY A 46 -4.05 -4.67 -10.81
CA GLY A 46 -4.82 -5.65 -10.07
C GLY A 46 -5.90 -4.96 -9.26
N SER A 47 -6.35 -5.61 -8.20
CA SER A 47 -7.34 -5.05 -7.30
C SER A 47 -6.81 -5.02 -5.88
N ILE A 48 -7.21 -4.00 -5.14
CA ILE A 48 -7.10 -4.01 -3.68
C ILE A 48 -8.26 -4.85 -3.17
N ILE A 49 -7.98 -5.82 -2.32
CA ILE A 49 -8.98 -6.78 -1.85
C ILE A 49 -9.19 -6.69 -0.34
N ALA A 50 -10.45 -6.86 0.05
CA ALA A 50 -10.84 -6.96 1.44
C ALA A 50 -10.48 -8.34 2.03
N ALA A 51 -10.65 -8.50 3.33
CA ALA A 51 -10.34 -9.76 4.01
C ALA A 51 -11.15 -10.94 3.47
N ASP A 52 -12.37 -10.68 2.98
CA ASP A 52 -13.21 -11.72 2.37
C ASP A 52 -12.91 -11.98 0.89
N GLY A 53 -11.90 -11.30 0.32
CA GLY A 53 -11.51 -11.44 -1.07
C GLY A 53 -12.24 -10.54 -2.05
N SER A 54 -13.22 -9.76 -1.60
CA SER A 54 -13.94 -8.84 -2.49
C SER A 54 -13.07 -7.66 -2.89
N ALA A 55 -13.29 -7.14 -4.10
CA ALA A 55 -12.51 -6.01 -4.61
C ALA A 55 -12.98 -4.71 -3.98
N LEU A 56 -12.04 -3.92 -3.48
CA LEU A 56 -12.29 -2.58 -2.95
C LEU A 56 -12.05 -1.50 -3.99
N ASP A 57 -11.08 -1.72 -4.87
CA ASP A 57 -10.74 -0.77 -5.93
C ASP A 57 -9.85 -1.47 -6.97
N ASP A 58 -9.97 -1.03 -8.22
CA ASP A 58 -8.97 -1.31 -9.25
C ASP A 58 -7.75 -0.46 -8.94
N ALA A 59 -6.58 -1.05 -8.99
CA ALA A 59 -5.38 -0.37 -8.55
C ALA A 59 -4.15 -0.82 -9.33
N MET A 60 -3.10 -0.05 -9.20
CA MET A 60 -1.77 -0.49 -9.60
C MET A 60 -0.91 -0.52 -8.33
N ALA A 61 0.08 -1.39 -8.32
CA ALA A 61 0.99 -1.46 -7.19
C ALA A 61 2.39 -1.79 -7.68
N VAL A 62 3.37 -1.33 -6.91
CA VAL A 62 4.78 -1.64 -7.16
C VAL A 62 5.44 -1.99 -5.83
N TYR A 63 6.31 -2.99 -5.86
CA TYR A 63 7.09 -3.43 -4.72
C TYR A 63 8.56 -3.12 -4.95
N PHE A 64 9.21 -2.57 -3.93
CA PHE A 64 10.64 -2.29 -3.94
C PHE A 64 11.31 -3.08 -2.84
N GLN A 65 12.13 -4.04 -3.23
CA GLN A 65 12.88 -4.84 -2.26
C GLN A 65 14.08 -4.04 -1.74
N GLY A 66 14.18 -3.91 -0.42
CA GLY A 66 15.31 -3.25 0.19
C GLY A 66 16.62 -4.00 -0.04
N PRO A 67 17.75 -3.31 -0.01
CA PRO A 67 17.93 -1.88 0.24
C PRO A 67 17.69 -0.99 -0.99
N LYS A 68 17.30 -1.54 -2.12
CA LYS A 68 17.07 -0.80 -3.38
C LYS A 68 15.69 -0.16 -3.39
N SER A 69 15.44 0.74 -2.44
CA SER A 69 14.19 1.47 -2.26
C SER A 69 14.48 2.87 -1.75
N TYR A 70 13.48 3.72 -1.73
CA TYR A 70 13.64 5.09 -1.22
C TYR A 70 13.98 5.12 0.26
N THR A 71 13.48 4.17 1.03
CA THR A 71 13.68 4.14 2.49
C THR A 71 14.85 3.27 2.90
N GLY A 72 15.44 2.49 1.98
CA GLY A 72 16.47 1.51 2.29
C GLY A 72 15.93 0.19 2.81
N GLU A 73 14.63 0.10 3.09
CA GLU A 73 13.95 -1.13 3.52
C GLU A 73 12.91 -1.53 2.48
N ASP A 74 12.26 -2.66 2.67
CA ASP A 74 11.19 -3.08 1.77
C ASP A 74 10.09 -2.02 1.78
N MET A 75 9.60 -1.67 0.60
CA MET A 75 8.49 -0.72 0.50
C MET A 75 7.58 -1.05 -0.67
N ALA A 76 6.37 -0.53 -0.63
CA ALA A 76 5.41 -0.64 -1.72
C ALA A 76 4.67 0.66 -1.90
N GLU A 77 4.18 0.88 -3.11
CA GLU A 77 3.25 1.98 -3.41
C GLU A 77 2.00 1.39 -4.03
N LEU A 78 0.86 1.83 -3.55
CA LEU A 78 -0.46 1.49 -4.08
C LEU A 78 -1.01 2.74 -4.74
N TYR A 79 -1.39 2.61 -6.01
CA TYR A 79 -1.99 3.71 -6.77
C TYR A 79 -3.48 3.38 -6.92
N ILE A 80 -4.30 4.09 -6.16
CA ILE A 80 -5.74 3.86 -6.06
C ILE A 80 -6.50 5.07 -6.58
N HIS A 81 -7.81 4.95 -6.79
CA HIS A 81 -8.64 6.09 -7.10
C HIS A 81 -8.67 7.05 -5.90
N GLY A 82 -8.55 8.35 -6.17
CA GLY A 82 -8.31 9.35 -5.14
C GLY A 82 -9.54 9.83 -4.38
N GLY A 83 -10.72 9.28 -4.65
CA GLY A 83 -11.93 9.65 -3.96
C GLY A 83 -11.85 9.36 -2.46
N TYR A 84 -12.55 10.18 -1.67
CA TYR A 84 -12.51 10.06 -0.22
C TYR A 84 -12.96 8.68 0.27
N ALA A 85 -14.08 8.17 -0.28
CA ALA A 85 -14.63 6.88 0.16
C ALA A 85 -13.69 5.71 -0.16
N VAL A 86 -13.10 5.70 -1.35
CA VAL A 86 -12.16 4.63 -1.76
C VAL A 86 -10.91 4.68 -0.90
N SER A 87 -10.32 5.86 -0.75
CA SER A 87 -9.12 6.04 0.07
C SER A 87 -9.35 5.55 1.49
N ARG A 88 -10.51 5.88 2.07
CA ARG A 88 -10.87 5.46 3.42
C ARG A 88 -10.97 3.93 3.53
N ARG A 89 -11.62 3.29 2.56
CA ARG A 89 -11.75 1.82 2.58
C ARG A 89 -10.40 1.13 2.50
N VAL A 90 -9.49 1.65 1.68
CA VAL A 90 -8.16 1.05 1.53
C VAL A 90 -7.35 1.25 2.81
N LEU A 91 -7.38 2.43 3.40
CA LEU A 91 -6.69 2.69 4.66
C LEU A 91 -7.25 1.82 5.78
N ASP A 92 -8.57 1.65 5.85
CA ASP A 92 -9.20 0.78 6.84
C ASP A 92 -8.75 -0.68 6.65
N ARG A 93 -8.64 -1.13 5.40
CA ARG A 93 -8.14 -2.48 5.11
C ARG A 93 -6.71 -2.66 5.62
N LEU A 94 -5.84 -1.69 5.39
CA LEU A 94 -4.46 -1.76 5.88
C LEU A 94 -4.40 -1.77 7.41
N SER A 95 -5.33 -1.08 8.08
CA SER A 95 -5.37 -1.07 9.54
C SER A 95 -5.69 -2.44 10.16
N GLU A 96 -6.20 -3.37 9.37
CA GLU A 96 -6.48 -4.75 9.82
C GLU A 96 -5.23 -5.62 9.86
N LEU A 97 -4.12 -5.16 9.30
CA LEU A 97 -2.88 -5.89 9.19
C LEU A 97 -1.89 -5.46 10.30
N PRO A 98 -0.81 -6.22 10.54
CA PRO A 98 0.19 -5.82 11.54
C PRO A 98 1.07 -4.66 11.05
N LEU A 99 0.43 -3.57 10.69
CA LEU A 99 1.03 -2.32 10.24
C LEU A 99 0.54 -1.22 11.16
N ARG A 100 1.23 -0.08 11.17
CA ARG A 100 0.73 1.10 11.86
C ARG A 100 0.76 2.33 10.94
N PRO A 101 -0.15 3.27 11.15
CA PRO A 101 -0.07 4.54 10.43
C PRO A 101 1.25 5.24 10.75
N ALA A 102 1.84 5.87 9.73
CA ALA A 102 3.07 6.65 9.93
C ALA A 102 2.79 7.86 10.82
N GLY A 103 3.71 8.10 11.74
CA GLY A 103 3.68 9.32 12.55
C GLY A 103 4.28 10.50 11.80
N PRO A 104 4.20 11.71 12.37
CA PRO A 104 4.80 12.88 11.77
C PRO A 104 6.29 12.69 11.52
N GLY A 105 6.74 12.95 10.29
CA GLY A 105 8.14 12.86 9.92
C GLY A 105 8.65 11.48 9.56
N GLU A 106 7.78 10.49 9.56
CA GLU A 106 8.17 9.13 9.16
C GLU A 106 8.15 8.88 7.65
#